data_7bd2895aaca1e358e7f880e0e560f312
#
_entry.id   7bd2895aaca1e358e7f880e0e560f312
#
_cell.length_a   1.000
_cell.length_b   1.000
_cell.length_c   1.000
_cell.angle_alpha   90.00
_cell.angle_beta   90.00
_cell.angle_gamma   90.00
#
_symmetry.space_group_name_H-M   'P 1'
#
loop_
_entity.id
_entity.type
_entity.pdbx_description
1 polymer ?
#
loop_
_entity_poly.entity_id
_entity_poly.type
_entity_poly.pdbx_seq_one_letter_code
_entity_poly.pdbx_strand_id
1 'polypeptide(L)'
;MPEGKEGSSAATKRTVVERKSDREFVVRRTFNAPAHVVFEAWSKADLFKRWWVPKSAGLSLLSCDMDVRTGGTYRLVFATPDQPVAFFGTYREVTPNKRIVWSNEESDQGAVTTVTFEENAGKTLVTLHELYPTKAALDEALASSAEALPEQFAQLDELLAGRS
;
A
#
# COMPACT_ATOMS: atom_id res chain seq x y z
N MET A 1 10.90 13.50 25.92
CA MET A 1 11.05 13.05 25.20
C MET A 1 11.51 13.29 24.36
N PRO A 2 11.77 13.01 24.28
CA PRO A 2 12.41 13.23 23.38
C PRO A 2 11.95 13.23 22.28
N GLU A 3 11.72 13.49 22.01
CA GLU A 3 11.36 13.54 21.01
C GLU A 3 12.08 14.12 20.02
N GLY A 4 13.05 14.85 20.05
CA GLY A 4 13.80 15.51 19.03
C GLY A 4 14.23 14.67 17.90
N LYS A 5 14.34 13.46 18.07
CA LYS A 5 14.78 12.59 17.03
C LYS A 5 13.72 12.25 16.05
N GLU A 6 12.70 12.99 16.02
CA GLU A 6 11.66 12.69 15.18
C GLU A 6 11.87 12.98 13.73
N GLY A 7 12.70 13.84 13.33
CA GLY A 7 13.01 14.15 11.96
C GLY A 7 12.50 13.15 10.94
N SER A 8 13.38 12.58 10.15
CA SER A 8 12.94 11.67 9.10
C SER A 8 12.31 10.41 9.67
N SER A 9 12.74 9.98 10.84
CA SER A 9 12.15 8.77 11.40
C SER A 9 10.75 9.01 11.95
N ALA A 10 10.34 10.26 12.16
CA ALA A 10 8.98 10.55 12.58
C ALA A 10 7.98 10.18 11.49
N ALA A 11 8.35 10.33 10.22
CA ALA A 11 7.46 9.98 9.12
C ALA A 11 7.10 8.50 9.14
N THR A 12 8.09 7.62 9.35
CA THR A 12 7.81 6.19 9.42
C THR A 12 7.15 5.81 10.73
N LYS A 13 7.43 6.55 11.82
CA LYS A 13 6.82 6.25 13.10
C LYS A 13 5.33 6.55 13.14
N ARG A 14 4.85 7.40 12.24
CA ARG A 14 3.42 7.68 12.16
C ARG A 14 2.65 6.50 11.58
N THR A 15 3.36 5.57 10.95
CA THR A 15 2.74 4.40 10.37
C THR A 15 2.71 3.31 11.43
N VAL A 16 1.50 2.84 11.74
CA VAL A 16 1.30 1.79 12.73
C VAL A 16 1.18 0.46 12.01
N VAL A 17 2.02 -0.50 12.40
CA VAL A 17 2.06 -1.82 11.79
C VAL A 17 1.71 -2.84 12.87
N GLU A 18 0.75 -3.72 12.59
CA GLU A 18 0.25 -4.64 13.59
C GLU A 18 -0.08 -5.99 12.98
N ARG A 19 0.38 -7.07 13.62
CA ARG A 19 -0.09 -8.41 13.28
C ARG A 19 -1.34 -8.67 14.11
N LYS A 20 -2.49 -8.69 13.45
CA LYS A 20 -3.77 -8.77 14.13
C LYS A 20 -4.15 -10.20 14.51
N SER A 21 -3.68 -11.17 13.73
CA SER A 21 -3.96 -12.58 13.99
C SER A 21 -2.92 -13.42 13.24
N ASP A 22 -3.09 -14.76 13.29
CA ASP A 22 -2.17 -15.67 12.59
C ASP A 22 -2.11 -15.38 11.10
N ARG A 23 -3.19 -14.86 10.51
CA ARG A 23 -3.28 -14.64 9.07
C ARG A 23 -3.54 -13.19 8.68
N GLU A 24 -3.66 -12.29 9.66
CA GLU A 24 -4.03 -10.90 9.37
C GLU A 24 -2.95 -9.92 9.76
N PHE A 25 -2.74 -8.94 8.90
CA PHE A 25 -1.73 -7.91 9.07
C PHE A 25 -2.38 -6.57 8.73
N VAL A 26 -2.13 -5.54 9.56
CA VAL A 26 -2.78 -4.24 9.40
C VAL A 26 -1.74 -3.14 9.44
N VAL A 27 -1.87 -2.17 8.52
CA VAL A 27 -1.03 -0.99 8.51
C VAL A 27 -1.95 0.23 8.46
N ARG A 28 -1.72 1.18 9.35
CA ARG A 28 -2.56 2.39 9.44
C ARG A 28 -1.72 3.64 9.47
N ARG A 29 -2.21 4.67 8.83
CA ARG A 29 -1.59 5.99 8.88
C ARG A 29 -2.61 7.05 8.49
N THR A 30 -2.57 8.20 9.17
CA THR A 30 -3.41 9.35 8.81
C THR A 30 -2.61 10.27 7.90
N PHE A 31 -3.23 10.62 6.76
CA PHE A 31 -2.62 11.52 5.79
C PHE A 31 -3.34 12.87 5.84
N ASN A 32 -2.57 13.93 5.61
CA ASN A 32 -3.10 15.30 5.68
C ASN A 32 -3.67 15.71 4.34
N ALA A 33 -4.73 15.04 3.93
CA ALA A 33 -5.42 15.29 2.65
C ALA A 33 -6.81 14.68 2.72
N PRO A 34 -7.77 15.22 1.96
CA PRO A 34 -9.12 14.66 1.95
C PRO A 34 -9.16 13.31 1.24
N ALA A 35 -10.18 12.52 1.51
CA ALA A 35 -10.26 11.14 1.03
C ALA A 35 -10.17 11.04 -0.49
N HIS A 36 -10.81 11.96 -1.23
CA HIS A 36 -10.77 11.87 -2.69
C HIS A 36 -9.36 12.07 -3.24
N VAL A 37 -8.55 12.89 -2.60
CA VAL A 37 -7.17 13.12 -3.02
C VAL A 37 -6.32 11.89 -2.72
N VAL A 38 -6.50 11.30 -1.53
CA VAL A 38 -5.77 10.10 -1.16
C VAL A 38 -6.18 8.93 -2.06
N PHE A 39 -7.48 8.79 -2.30
CA PHE A 39 -7.99 7.73 -3.16
C PHE A 39 -7.43 7.83 -4.58
N GLU A 40 -7.28 9.04 -5.11
CA GLU A 40 -6.68 9.21 -6.43
C GLU A 40 -5.27 8.61 -6.49
N ALA A 41 -4.50 8.80 -5.43
CA ALA A 41 -3.14 8.28 -5.39
C ALA A 41 -3.12 6.75 -5.43
N TRP A 42 -4.19 6.10 -5.01
CA TRP A 42 -4.31 4.65 -5.05
C TRP A 42 -4.96 4.15 -6.33
N SER A 43 -5.71 5.00 -7.04
CA SER A 43 -6.53 4.53 -8.16
C SER A 43 -6.02 4.97 -9.52
N LYS A 44 -5.13 5.96 -9.58
CA LYS A 44 -4.57 6.42 -10.84
C LYS A 44 -3.14 5.91 -10.98
N ALA A 45 -2.90 5.16 -12.05
CA ALA A 45 -1.59 4.52 -12.25
C ALA A 45 -0.45 5.53 -12.23
N ASP A 46 -0.65 6.71 -12.84
CA ASP A 46 0.39 7.73 -12.88
C ASP A 46 0.79 8.22 -11.49
N LEU A 47 -0.14 8.21 -10.56
CA LEU A 47 0.16 8.61 -9.19
C LEU A 47 0.64 7.43 -8.37
N PHE A 48 -0.02 6.28 -8.51
CA PHE A 48 0.31 5.09 -7.75
C PHE A 48 1.78 4.68 -7.95
N LYS A 49 2.26 4.72 -9.17
CA LYS A 49 3.63 4.29 -9.46
C LYS A 49 4.69 5.18 -8.83
N ARG A 50 4.30 6.39 -8.38
CA ARG A 50 5.26 7.32 -7.79
C ARG A 50 5.59 6.99 -6.34
N TRP A 51 4.70 6.29 -5.65
CA TRP A 51 4.91 6.01 -4.23
C TRP A 51 4.92 4.53 -3.87
N TRP A 52 4.41 3.67 -4.75
CA TRP A 52 4.26 2.25 -4.41
C TRP A 52 5.59 1.52 -4.28
N VAL A 53 6.60 1.91 -5.05
CA VAL A 53 7.89 1.22 -5.03
C VAL A 53 8.81 1.87 -4.02
N PRO A 54 9.22 1.15 -2.95
CA PRO A 54 10.13 1.73 -1.97
C PRO A 54 11.46 2.08 -2.62
N LYS A 55 11.94 3.28 -2.39
CA LYS A 55 13.19 3.73 -2.98
C LYS A 55 14.35 2.85 -2.54
N SER A 56 14.30 2.34 -1.30
CA SER A 56 15.35 1.49 -0.77
C SER A 56 15.43 0.13 -1.47
N ALA A 57 14.35 -0.27 -2.17
CA ALA A 57 14.34 -1.56 -2.85
C ALA A 57 15.19 -1.58 -4.11
N GLY A 58 15.50 -0.40 -4.67
CA GLY A 58 16.32 -0.34 -5.87
C GLY A 58 15.67 -0.93 -7.10
N LEU A 59 14.34 -1.02 -7.11
CA LEU A 59 13.59 -1.61 -8.22
C LEU A 59 13.00 -0.53 -9.09
N SER A 60 12.80 -0.84 -10.37
CA SER A 60 12.12 0.04 -11.30
C SER A 60 10.83 -0.60 -11.76
N LEU A 61 9.80 0.20 -11.88
CA LEU A 61 8.50 -0.27 -12.35
C LEU A 61 8.47 -0.11 -13.87
N LEU A 62 8.47 -1.24 -14.58
CA LEU A 62 8.48 -1.23 -16.05
C LEU A 62 7.10 -0.94 -16.62
N SER A 63 6.04 -1.43 -15.96
CA SER A 63 4.68 -1.12 -16.38
C SER A 63 3.77 -1.12 -15.18
N CYS A 64 2.68 -0.35 -15.29
CA CYS A 64 1.72 -0.23 -14.20
C CYS A 64 0.34 -0.09 -14.86
N ASP A 65 -0.35 -1.22 -15.02
CA ASP A 65 -1.66 -1.27 -15.64
C ASP A 65 -2.70 -1.50 -14.55
N MET A 66 -3.63 -0.57 -14.40
CA MET A 66 -4.61 -0.63 -13.33
C MET A 66 -5.97 -0.20 -13.86
N ASP A 67 -6.95 -1.09 -13.73
CA ASP A 67 -8.34 -0.80 -14.05
C ASP A 67 -9.10 -0.82 -12.73
N VAL A 68 -9.06 0.30 -12.01
CA VAL A 68 -9.52 0.36 -10.62
C VAL A 68 -11.03 0.54 -10.58
N ARG A 69 -11.72 -0.58 -10.67
CA ARG A 69 -13.18 -0.66 -10.55
C ARG A 69 -13.51 -2.08 -10.12
N THR A 70 -14.67 -2.27 -9.55
CA THR A 70 -15.10 -3.61 -9.15
C THR A 70 -15.09 -4.52 -10.38
N GLY A 71 -14.34 -5.61 -10.30
CA GLY A 71 -14.18 -6.55 -11.41
C GLY A 71 -13.02 -6.23 -12.33
N GLY A 72 -12.36 -5.09 -12.16
CA GLY A 72 -11.18 -4.75 -12.95
C GLY A 72 -9.96 -5.52 -12.49
N THR A 73 -8.85 -5.37 -13.22
CA THR A 73 -7.62 -6.08 -12.90
C THR A 73 -6.45 -5.12 -12.84
N TYR A 74 -5.34 -5.57 -12.26
CA TYR A 74 -4.11 -4.80 -12.26
C TYR A 74 -2.93 -5.71 -12.59
N ARG A 75 -1.87 -5.11 -13.14
CA ARG A 75 -0.63 -5.81 -13.43
C ARG A 75 0.51 -4.83 -13.31
N LEU A 76 1.42 -5.11 -12.39
CA LEU A 76 2.62 -4.30 -12.16
C LEU A 76 3.81 -5.15 -12.53
N VAL A 77 4.71 -4.64 -13.37
CA VAL A 77 5.90 -5.37 -13.78
C VAL A 77 7.12 -4.60 -13.31
N PHE A 78 7.97 -5.28 -12.55
CA PHE A 78 9.18 -4.70 -12.00
C PHE A 78 10.41 -5.26 -12.71
N ALA A 79 11.39 -4.38 -12.95
CA ALA A 79 12.70 -4.81 -13.44
C ALA A 79 13.49 -5.31 -12.24
N THR A 80 14.13 -6.46 -12.41
CA THR A 80 15.05 -7.01 -11.42
C THR A 80 16.36 -7.37 -12.15
N PRO A 81 17.43 -7.63 -11.40
CA PRO A 81 18.69 -8.02 -12.06
C PRO A 81 18.59 -9.26 -12.94
N ASP A 82 17.65 -10.16 -12.61
CA ASP A 82 17.51 -11.40 -13.36
C ASP A 82 16.52 -11.26 -14.50
N GLN A 83 15.25 -11.16 -14.19
CA GLN A 83 14.19 -11.07 -15.19
C GLN A 83 13.03 -10.29 -14.59
N PRO A 84 12.16 -9.73 -15.45
CA PRO A 84 11.01 -8.98 -14.94
C PRO A 84 10.11 -9.84 -14.08
N VAL A 85 9.56 -9.24 -13.03
CA VAL A 85 8.65 -9.93 -12.12
C VAL A 85 7.32 -9.19 -12.15
N ALA A 86 6.24 -9.93 -12.32
CA ALA A 86 4.90 -9.37 -12.40
C ALA A 86 4.10 -9.66 -11.15
N PHE A 87 3.37 -8.64 -10.69
CA PHE A 87 2.37 -8.78 -9.64
C PHE A 87 1.03 -8.42 -10.25
N PHE A 88 0.02 -9.25 -10.04
CA PHE A 88 -1.27 -9.04 -10.68
C PHE A 88 -2.40 -9.59 -9.84
N GLY A 89 -3.61 -9.16 -10.14
CA GLY A 89 -4.79 -9.63 -9.44
C GLY A 89 -6.04 -8.93 -9.92
N THR A 90 -7.09 -9.05 -9.12
CA THR A 90 -8.41 -8.54 -9.44
C THR A 90 -8.89 -7.61 -8.34
N TYR A 91 -9.52 -6.50 -8.74
CA TYR A 91 -10.21 -5.63 -7.80
C TYR A 91 -11.57 -6.24 -7.50
N ARG A 92 -11.73 -6.73 -6.29
CA ARG A 92 -12.97 -7.39 -5.86
C ARG A 92 -14.05 -6.38 -5.52
N GLU A 93 -13.64 -5.22 -5.04
CA GLU A 93 -14.57 -4.16 -4.69
C GLU A 93 -13.87 -2.81 -4.79
N VAL A 94 -14.49 -1.85 -5.44
CA VAL A 94 -14.01 -0.47 -5.44
C VAL A 94 -15.18 0.44 -5.14
N THR A 95 -15.14 1.10 -3.98
CA THR A 95 -16.11 2.11 -3.60
C THR A 95 -15.34 3.42 -3.54
N PRO A 96 -15.56 4.33 -4.50
CA PRO A 96 -14.75 5.54 -4.61
C PRO A 96 -14.67 6.31 -3.30
N ASN A 97 -13.45 6.71 -2.95
CA ASN A 97 -13.13 7.49 -1.77
C ASN A 97 -13.37 6.78 -0.45
N LYS A 98 -13.69 5.47 -0.47
CA LYS A 98 -14.01 4.74 0.75
C LYS A 98 -13.27 3.42 0.89
N ARG A 99 -13.18 2.63 -0.19
CA ARG A 99 -12.68 1.26 -0.02
C ARG A 99 -12.20 0.66 -1.33
N ILE A 100 -11.06 -0.03 -1.28
CA ILE A 100 -10.56 -0.82 -2.40
C ILE A 100 -10.20 -2.20 -1.85
N VAL A 101 -10.69 -3.25 -2.50
CA VAL A 101 -10.33 -4.63 -2.12
C VAL A 101 -9.76 -5.31 -3.34
N TRP A 102 -8.55 -5.88 -3.21
CA TRP A 102 -7.98 -6.62 -4.33
C TRP A 102 -7.38 -7.93 -3.85
N SER A 103 -7.29 -8.89 -4.78
CA SER A 103 -6.62 -10.16 -4.54
C SER A 103 -5.27 -10.12 -5.22
N ASN A 104 -4.29 -10.76 -4.58
CA ASN A 104 -2.95 -10.90 -5.13
C ASN A 104 -2.88 -12.32 -5.68
N GLU A 105 -2.80 -12.43 -7.01
CA GLU A 105 -3.03 -13.71 -7.70
C GLU A 105 -1.79 -14.30 -8.33
N GLU A 106 -0.60 -13.76 -8.05
CA GLU A 106 0.63 -14.31 -8.58
C GLU A 106 0.95 -15.69 -7.99
N SER A 107 0.35 -16.05 -6.87
CA SER A 107 0.51 -17.37 -6.29
C SER A 107 -0.70 -17.68 -5.41
N ASP A 108 -0.82 -18.95 -5.00
CA ASP A 108 -1.90 -19.35 -4.10
C ASP A 108 -1.63 -18.90 -2.65
N GLN A 109 -0.48 -18.30 -2.38
CA GLN A 109 -0.14 -17.76 -1.08
C GLN A 109 -0.43 -16.26 -0.97
N GLY A 110 -1.03 -15.67 -1.99
CA GLY A 110 -1.29 -14.24 -2.02
C GLY A 110 -2.40 -13.83 -1.08
N ALA A 111 -2.26 -12.63 -0.52
CA ALA A 111 -3.26 -12.08 0.39
C ALA A 111 -4.42 -11.43 -0.35
N VAL A 112 -5.54 -11.29 0.37
CA VAL A 112 -6.60 -10.38 -0.05
C VAL A 112 -6.36 -9.08 0.71
N THR A 113 -6.17 -8.00 -0.02
CA THR A 113 -5.84 -6.70 0.55
C THR A 113 -7.06 -5.79 0.53
N THR A 114 -7.37 -5.19 1.67
CA THR A 114 -8.46 -4.24 1.81
C THR A 114 -7.89 -2.92 2.28
N VAL A 115 -8.16 -1.85 1.53
CA VAL A 115 -7.72 -0.50 1.91
C VAL A 115 -8.96 0.34 2.13
N THR A 116 -9.08 0.96 3.31
CA THR A 116 -10.20 1.83 3.62
C THR A 116 -9.70 3.25 3.83
N PHE A 117 -10.56 4.21 3.49
CA PHE A 117 -10.26 5.64 3.56
C PHE A 117 -11.33 6.29 4.42
N GLU A 118 -10.94 6.80 5.59
CA GLU A 118 -11.90 7.42 6.51
C GLU A 118 -11.49 8.87 6.73
N GLU A 119 -12.26 9.78 6.16
CA GLU A 119 -11.95 11.20 6.26
C GLU A 119 -12.55 11.81 7.52
N ASN A 120 -11.76 12.66 8.18
CA ASN A 120 -12.21 13.38 9.34
C ASN A 120 -11.45 14.71 9.40
N ALA A 121 -12.18 15.80 9.31
CA ALA A 121 -11.60 17.16 9.41
C ALA A 121 -10.51 17.41 8.36
N GLY A 122 -10.75 16.93 7.15
CA GLY A 122 -9.84 17.17 6.03
C GLY A 122 -8.63 16.24 6.00
N LYS A 123 -8.56 15.31 6.93
CA LYS A 123 -7.49 14.31 6.97
C LYS A 123 -8.10 12.93 6.75
N THR A 124 -7.30 12.00 6.27
CA THR A 124 -7.81 10.67 5.95
C THR A 124 -7.00 9.59 6.65
N LEU A 125 -7.68 8.77 7.43
CA LEU A 125 -7.07 7.58 7.99
C LEU A 125 -7.15 6.47 6.95
N VAL A 126 -5.99 5.99 6.52
CA VAL A 126 -5.89 4.88 5.60
C VAL A 126 -5.53 3.63 6.39
N THR A 127 -6.34 2.59 6.24
CA THR A 127 -6.07 1.30 6.86
C THR A 127 -5.91 0.28 5.74
N LEU A 128 -4.75 -0.36 5.71
CA LEU A 128 -4.46 -1.44 4.77
C LEU A 128 -4.48 -2.73 5.58
N HIS A 129 -5.38 -3.63 5.21
CA HIS A 129 -5.56 -4.92 5.88
C HIS A 129 -5.25 -6.04 4.91
N GLU A 130 -4.40 -6.98 5.32
CA GLU A 130 -4.07 -8.12 4.48
C GLU A 130 -4.47 -9.40 5.18
N LEU A 131 -5.21 -10.25 4.48
CA LEU A 131 -5.63 -11.55 4.97
C LEU A 131 -4.94 -12.61 4.12
N TYR A 132 -4.08 -13.41 4.76
CA TYR A 132 -3.33 -14.45 4.07
C TYR A 132 -4.04 -15.80 4.19
N PRO A 133 -3.78 -16.73 3.25
CA PRO A 133 -4.44 -18.02 3.30
C PRO A 133 -3.95 -18.90 4.45
N THR A 134 -2.71 -18.70 4.91
CA THR A 134 -2.15 -19.51 6.01
C THR A 134 -1.27 -18.64 6.89
N LYS A 135 -1.00 -19.14 8.10
CA LYS A 135 -0.06 -18.49 9.00
C LYS A 135 1.34 -18.44 8.38
N ALA A 136 1.75 -19.51 7.72
CA ALA A 136 3.07 -19.57 7.11
C ALA A 136 3.23 -18.52 6.02
N ALA A 137 2.17 -18.27 5.24
CA ALA A 137 2.21 -17.25 4.19
C ALA A 137 2.42 -15.87 4.79
N LEU A 138 1.73 -15.57 5.89
CA LEU A 138 1.92 -14.27 6.56
C LEU A 138 3.31 -14.18 7.18
N ASP A 139 3.77 -15.25 7.83
CA ASP A 139 5.12 -15.25 8.41
C ASP A 139 6.18 -14.92 7.36
N GLU A 140 6.05 -15.53 6.19
CA GLU A 140 7.01 -15.29 5.12
C GLU A 140 6.93 -13.86 4.59
N ALA A 141 5.72 -13.35 4.42
CA ALA A 141 5.53 -11.99 3.93
C ALA A 141 6.11 -10.98 4.90
N LEU A 142 5.91 -11.18 6.20
CA LEU A 142 6.46 -10.26 7.19
C LEU A 142 7.97 -10.31 7.23
N ALA A 143 8.56 -11.50 7.03
CA ALA A 143 10.01 -11.63 7.02
C ALA A 143 10.64 -10.91 5.84
N SER A 144 9.94 -10.84 4.70
CA SER A 144 10.52 -10.28 3.48
C SER A 144 10.12 -8.85 3.21
N SER A 145 9.00 -8.36 3.73
CA SER A 145 8.50 -7.05 3.32
C SER A 145 7.86 -6.22 4.43
N ALA A 146 8.04 -6.60 5.69
CA ALA A 146 7.38 -5.88 6.78
C ALA A 146 7.76 -4.40 6.82
N GLU A 147 8.97 -4.05 6.39
CA GLU A 147 9.42 -2.67 6.45
C GLU A 147 9.10 -1.88 5.18
N ALA A 148 8.58 -2.54 4.16
CA ALA A 148 8.29 -1.85 2.91
C ALA A 148 7.09 -0.92 3.05
N LEU A 149 6.04 -1.35 3.74
CA LEU A 149 4.83 -0.55 3.86
C LEU A 149 5.04 0.78 4.58
N PRO A 150 5.80 0.83 5.69
CA PRO A 150 6.08 2.15 6.29
C PRO A 150 6.79 3.09 5.33
N GLU A 151 7.74 2.59 4.55
CA GLU A 151 8.43 3.42 3.58
C GLU A 151 7.51 3.85 2.46
N GLN A 152 6.68 2.93 1.94
CA GLN A 152 5.71 3.26 0.91
C GLN A 152 4.74 4.33 1.40
N PHE A 153 4.26 4.21 2.62
CA PHE A 153 3.33 5.20 3.17
C PHE A 153 4.01 6.55 3.40
N ALA A 154 5.29 6.56 3.77
CA ALA A 154 6.03 7.81 3.87
C ALA A 154 6.16 8.48 2.49
N GLN A 155 6.40 7.69 1.45
CA GLN A 155 6.47 8.21 0.08
C GLN A 155 5.12 8.73 -0.37
N LEU A 156 4.04 8.06 0.01
CA LEU A 156 2.69 8.55 -0.29
C LEU A 156 2.45 9.89 0.39
N ASP A 157 2.88 10.03 1.63
CA ASP A 157 2.73 11.27 2.36
C ASP A 157 3.44 12.42 1.63
N GLU A 158 4.65 12.16 1.13
CA GLU A 158 5.39 13.16 0.36
C GLU A 158 4.65 13.56 -0.92
N LEU A 159 4.09 12.58 -1.60
CA LEU A 159 3.35 12.85 -2.84
C LEU A 159 2.13 13.71 -2.54
N LEU A 160 1.40 13.39 -1.47
CA LEU A 160 0.19 14.12 -1.11
C LEU A 160 0.50 15.54 -0.66
N ALA A 161 1.64 15.74 0.00
CA ALA A 161 2.04 17.08 0.43
C ALA A 161 2.21 18.01 -0.76
N GLY A 162 2.67 17.48 -1.90
CA GLY A 162 2.82 18.28 -3.09
C GLY A 162 1.53 18.52 -3.85
N ARG A 163 0.47 17.80 -3.52
CA ARG A 163 -0.80 17.93 -4.21
C ARG A 163 -1.85 18.74 -3.46
N SER A 164 -1.71 18.88 -2.16
CA SER A 164 -2.70 19.57 -1.33
C SER A 164 -2.60 21.11 -1.35
#